data_d880957ae7398c17b564d7a69d82995b
#
_entry.id   d880957ae7398c17b564d7a69d82995b
#
_cell.length_a   1.000
_cell.length_b   1.000
_cell.length_c   1.000
_cell.angle_alpha   90.00
_cell.angle_beta   90.00
_cell.angle_gamma   90.00
#
_symmetry.space_group_name_H-M   'P 1'
#
loop_
_entity.id
_entity.type
_entity.pdbx_description
1 polymer ?
#
loop_
_entity_poly.entity_id
_entity_poly.type
_entity_poly.pdbx_seq_one_letter_code
_entity_poly.pdbx_strand_id
1 'polypeptide(L)'
;VVEAAAEQDYEEFGKKNVSSMDADAVKSALLEAGLFAFIKQRPYDIIADPTVTPKGIFVSAFDTNPLAPDFEFALKGEEANFQTGLDALAKMAKTYLSISVKQKAAALTQAKNVTITAFDGPNPAGNVGVQINHLDPVSKGETVWTIDPQAVIFIGRLFNTGRVNFTRTVAVTGSEVLKPAYCKLQVGALLTNVFAGNVTTDKDLRYISGNVLSGKQVSPNGFLGAFHSQLTVIPEGDDVHEMFGWIMPRFNQFSANHSYFSWLMGKKEYTLDARIKGGERHMIMSGEYDKVFPMDIMPEYLIKAIIAGDIDRMEALGIYEVAPEDFALCEFVCSSKMEL
;
A
#
# COMPACT_ATOMS: atom_id res chain seq x y z
N VAL A 1 13.04 -19.13 4.40
CA VAL A 1 12.53 -18.23 5.44
C VAL A 1 13.42 -18.36 6.66
N VAL A 2 13.85 -17.25 7.25
CA VAL A 2 14.70 -17.20 8.44
C VAL A 2 13.88 -16.54 9.55
N GLU A 3 13.73 -17.22 10.68
CA GLU A 3 13.08 -16.68 11.86
C GLU A 3 14.10 -15.84 12.65
N ALA A 4 13.70 -14.63 13.04
CA ALA A 4 14.55 -13.74 13.80
C ALA A 4 14.73 -14.25 15.25
N ALA A 5 15.95 -14.22 15.75
CA ALA A 5 16.24 -14.53 17.15
C ALA A 5 15.67 -13.45 18.09
N ALA A 6 15.45 -13.81 19.36
CA ALA A 6 14.99 -12.86 20.38
C ALA A 6 16.01 -11.75 20.65
N GLU A 7 17.31 -12.11 20.64
CA GLU A 7 18.42 -11.17 20.67
C GLU A 7 18.90 -10.93 19.24
N GLN A 8 19.06 -9.65 18.87
CA GLN A 8 19.44 -9.25 17.54
C GLN A 8 20.92 -8.83 17.52
N ASP A 9 21.70 -9.47 16.66
CA ASP A 9 23.01 -8.98 16.29
C ASP A 9 22.88 -7.92 15.19
N TYR A 10 23.66 -6.86 15.29
CA TYR A 10 23.64 -5.74 14.36
C TYR A 10 25.00 -5.58 13.69
N GLU A 11 24.98 -5.37 12.39
CA GLU A 11 26.13 -4.86 11.67
C GLU A 11 26.24 -3.34 11.87
N GLU A 12 27.46 -2.88 12.14
CA GLU A 12 27.75 -1.45 12.37
C GLU A 12 28.19 -0.78 11.07
N PHE A 13 27.35 0.04 10.49
CA PHE A 13 27.66 0.83 9.29
C PHE A 13 28.27 2.19 9.62
N GLY A 14 28.29 2.55 10.91
CA GLY A 14 28.73 3.86 11.39
C GLY A 14 27.74 4.99 11.10
N LYS A 15 27.68 5.96 11.99
CA LYS A 15 26.86 7.16 11.81
C LYS A 15 27.45 8.02 10.69
N LYS A 16 26.59 8.47 9.79
CA LYS A 16 26.97 9.32 8.65
C LYS A 16 26.08 10.57 8.61
N ASN A 17 26.70 11.73 8.39
CA ASN A 17 25.93 12.97 8.24
C ASN A 17 25.51 13.14 6.77
N VAL A 18 24.22 12.99 6.51
CA VAL A 18 23.64 13.12 5.17
C VAL A 18 23.95 14.47 4.52
N SER A 19 24.07 15.55 5.29
CA SER A 19 24.37 16.89 4.75
C SER A 19 25.69 16.95 3.99
N SER A 20 26.70 16.17 4.41
CA SER A 20 28.04 16.12 3.81
C SER A 20 28.18 15.07 2.70
N MET A 21 27.13 14.29 2.43
CA MET A 21 27.13 13.22 1.42
C MET A 21 26.61 13.71 0.09
N ASP A 22 27.15 13.16 -0.98
CA ASP A 22 26.58 13.27 -2.34
C ASP A 22 25.58 12.13 -2.62
N ALA A 23 24.97 12.14 -3.80
CA ALA A 23 23.98 11.16 -4.21
C ALA A 23 24.52 9.72 -4.26
N ASP A 24 25.75 9.58 -4.77
CA ASP A 24 26.37 8.23 -4.94
C ASP A 24 26.78 7.64 -3.60
N ALA A 25 27.26 8.46 -2.67
CA ALA A 25 27.58 8.02 -1.32
C ALA A 25 26.33 7.58 -0.55
N VAL A 26 25.20 8.33 -0.69
CA VAL A 26 23.92 7.92 -0.11
C VAL A 26 23.45 6.60 -0.72
N LYS A 27 23.44 6.48 -2.04
CA LYS A 27 23.02 5.27 -2.75
C LYS A 27 23.88 4.05 -2.33
N SER A 28 25.19 4.21 -2.28
CA SER A 28 26.12 3.14 -1.85
C SER A 28 25.85 2.68 -0.42
N ALA A 29 25.60 3.63 0.50
CA ALA A 29 25.26 3.29 1.88
C ALA A 29 23.92 2.52 1.99
N LEU A 30 22.92 2.89 1.18
CA LEU A 30 21.64 2.17 1.16
C LEU A 30 21.76 0.77 0.55
N LEU A 31 22.59 0.60 -0.47
CA LEU A 31 22.87 -0.72 -1.07
C LEU A 31 23.61 -1.62 -0.09
N GLU A 32 24.68 -1.12 0.54
CA GLU A 32 25.45 -1.84 1.55
C GLU A 32 24.58 -2.30 2.74
N ALA A 33 23.68 -1.43 3.21
CA ALA A 33 22.76 -1.73 4.30
C ALA A 33 21.52 -2.54 3.89
N GLY A 34 21.34 -2.87 2.60
CA GLY A 34 20.16 -3.57 2.08
C GLY A 34 18.87 -2.75 2.07
N LEU A 35 18.93 -1.47 2.43
CA LEU A 35 17.75 -0.59 2.49
C LEU A 35 17.26 -0.14 1.11
N PHE A 36 18.12 -0.20 0.10
CA PHE A 36 17.73 0.13 -1.28
C PHE A 36 16.61 -0.76 -1.81
N ALA A 37 16.48 -2.00 -1.30
CA ALA A 37 15.42 -2.94 -1.65
C ALA A 37 14.00 -2.45 -1.26
N PHE A 38 13.87 -1.42 -0.42
CA PHE A 38 12.58 -0.81 -0.09
C PHE A 38 12.18 0.30 -1.05
N ILE A 39 13.02 0.66 -1.99
CA ILE A 39 12.70 1.61 -3.05
C ILE A 39 12.19 0.81 -4.24
N LYS A 40 10.98 1.14 -4.70
CA LYS A 40 10.39 0.59 -5.91
C LYS A 40 10.50 1.60 -7.05
N GLN A 41 10.34 1.13 -8.28
CA GLN A 41 10.29 1.98 -9.46
C GLN A 41 9.03 1.74 -10.28
N ARG A 42 8.54 2.79 -10.91
CA ARG A 42 7.62 2.72 -12.03
C ARG A 42 8.36 3.16 -13.30
N PRO A 43 8.13 2.53 -14.42
CA PRO A 43 7.16 1.44 -14.71
C PRO A 43 7.43 0.15 -13.92
N TYR A 44 6.44 -0.74 -13.95
CA TYR A 44 6.46 -2.15 -13.53
C TYR A 44 6.32 -2.43 -12.03
N ASP A 45 6.38 -1.43 -11.15
CA ASP A 45 6.30 -1.57 -9.68
C ASP A 45 7.26 -2.65 -9.10
N ILE A 46 8.47 -2.68 -9.62
CA ILE A 46 9.55 -3.58 -9.18
C ILE A 46 10.52 -2.84 -8.26
N ILE A 47 11.45 -3.58 -7.64
CA ILE A 47 12.57 -2.97 -6.89
C ILE A 47 13.37 -2.08 -7.84
N ALA A 48 13.72 -0.88 -7.39
CA ALA A 48 14.40 0.11 -8.20
C ALA A 48 15.79 -0.37 -8.65
N ASP A 49 16.13 -0.06 -9.90
CA ASP A 49 17.46 -0.28 -10.44
C ASP A 49 18.39 0.86 -9.98
N PRO A 50 19.45 0.57 -9.20
CA PRO A 50 20.36 1.60 -8.71
C PRO A 50 21.18 2.28 -9.81
N THR A 51 21.23 1.73 -11.01
CA THR A 51 21.96 2.32 -12.15
C THR A 51 21.15 3.41 -12.85
N VAL A 52 19.83 3.43 -12.64
CA VAL A 52 18.92 4.41 -13.23
C VAL A 52 18.81 5.64 -12.35
N THR A 53 18.82 6.83 -12.96
CA THR A 53 18.49 8.07 -12.26
C THR A 53 17.00 8.35 -12.41
N PRO A 54 16.21 8.38 -11.34
CA PRO A 54 14.77 8.63 -11.44
C PRO A 54 14.49 10.10 -11.73
N LYS A 55 13.38 10.38 -12.42
CA LYS A 55 12.81 11.71 -12.61
C LYS A 55 12.42 12.35 -11.26
N GLY A 56 11.93 11.54 -10.34
CA GLY A 56 11.56 11.94 -8.99
C GLY A 56 11.37 10.74 -8.05
N ILE A 57 11.35 11.02 -6.75
CA ILE A 57 11.06 10.05 -5.70
C ILE A 57 9.77 10.47 -5.00
N PHE A 58 8.81 9.56 -4.90
CA PHE A 58 7.49 9.83 -4.32
C PHE A 58 7.31 9.09 -3.00
N VAL A 59 6.91 9.83 -1.98
CA VAL A 59 6.59 9.32 -0.64
C VAL A 59 5.14 9.67 -0.33
N SER A 60 4.26 8.66 -0.23
CA SER A 60 2.89 8.88 0.25
C SER A 60 2.86 8.71 1.76
N ALA A 61 2.63 9.80 2.50
CA ALA A 61 2.57 9.79 3.95
C ALA A 61 1.15 9.61 4.52
N PHE A 62 0.21 9.16 3.70
CA PHE A 62 -1.13 8.79 4.15
C PHE A 62 -1.66 7.63 3.28
N ASP A 63 -2.59 6.90 3.85
CA ASP A 63 -3.25 5.79 3.18
C ASP A 63 -4.77 5.97 3.31
N THR A 64 -5.49 5.67 2.24
CA THR A 64 -6.96 5.76 2.17
C THR A 64 -7.62 4.41 2.01
N ASN A 65 -6.85 3.32 2.04
CA ASN A 65 -7.37 1.97 1.98
C ASN A 65 -8.24 1.64 3.21
N PRO A 66 -9.13 0.66 3.11
CA PRO A 66 -9.95 0.25 4.25
C PRO A 66 -9.11 -0.13 5.46
N LEU A 67 -9.44 0.46 6.64
CA LEU A 67 -8.76 0.23 7.90
C LEU A 67 -7.25 0.54 7.90
N ALA A 68 -6.82 1.43 7.02
CA ALA A 68 -5.42 1.81 6.87
C ALA A 68 -4.82 2.37 8.17
N PRO A 69 -3.53 2.12 8.42
CA PRO A 69 -2.84 2.68 9.57
C PRO A 69 -2.69 4.20 9.44
N ASP A 70 -2.81 4.90 10.56
CA ASP A 70 -2.49 6.33 10.64
C ASP A 70 -0.97 6.53 10.72
N PHE A 71 -0.40 7.12 9.68
CA PHE A 71 1.04 7.37 9.64
C PHE A 71 1.47 8.44 10.65
N GLU A 72 0.64 9.42 11.00
CA GLU A 72 0.98 10.37 12.08
C GLU A 72 1.18 9.65 13.42
N PHE A 73 0.44 8.57 13.67
CA PHE A 73 0.66 7.75 14.85
C PHE A 73 1.99 6.98 14.77
N ALA A 74 2.30 6.39 13.61
CA ALA A 74 3.55 5.65 13.40
C ALA A 74 4.80 6.55 13.45
N LEU A 75 4.64 7.83 13.12
CA LEU A 75 5.70 8.83 13.07
C LEU A 75 6.12 9.32 14.47
N LYS A 76 5.28 9.16 15.50
CA LYS A 76 5.56 9.64 16.86
C LYS A 76 6.86 9.08 17.42
N GLY A 77 7.79 9.98 17.74
CA GLY A 77 9.12 9.65 18.24
C GLY A 77 10.14 9.28 17.15
N GLU A 78 9.75 9.32 15.88
CA GLU A 78 10.60 9.02 14.73
C GLU A 78 10.77 10.24 13.79
N GLU A 79 10.32 11.41 14.21
CA GLU A 79 10.28 12.63 13.37
C GLU A 79 11.66 13.01 12.85
N ALA A 80 12.70 12.91 13.71
CA ALA A 80 14.08 13.19 13.32
C ALA A 80 14.61 12.16 12.31
N ASN A 81 14.27 10.87 12.49
CA ASN A 81 14.66 9.83 11.56
C ASN A 81 13.94 9.99 10.22
N PHE A 82 12.66 10.34 10.24
CA PHE A 82 11.90 10.60 9.01
C PHE A 82 12.50 11.75 8.21
N GLN A 83 12.82 12.89 8.86
CA GLN A 83 13.46 14.02 8.20
C GLN A 83 14.84 13.66 7.63
N THR A 84 15.67 12.93 8.38
CA THR A 84 16.98 12.48 7.87
C THR A 84 16.83 11.54 6.67
N GLY A 85 15.80 10.67 6.68
CA GLY A 85 15.50 9.82 5.53
C GLY A 85 15.06 10.61 4.30
N LEU A 86 14.21 11.63 4.48
CA LEU A 86 13.81 12.55 3.39
C LEU A 86 15.02 13.33 2.85
N ASP A 87 15.91 13.80 3.72
CA ASP A 87 17.14 14.50 3.31
C ASP A 87 18.05 13.58 2.47
N ALA A 88 18.13 12.30 2.82
CA ALA A 88 18.88 11.31 2.05
C ALA A 88 18.27 11.07 0.66
N LEU A 89 16.95 10.92 0.56
CA LEU A 89 16.25 10.77 -0.69
C LEU A 89 16.41 12.01 -1.58
N ALA A 90 16.32 13.20 -0.99
CA ALA A 90 16.47 14.47 -1.69
C ALA A 90 17.89 14.69 -2.27
N LYS A 91 18.91 13.98 -1.79
CA LYS A 91 20.24 13.94 -2.42
C LYS A 91 20.25 13.15 -3.72
N MET A 92 19.44 12.10 -3.82
CA MET A 92 19.42 11.22 -5.00
C MET A 92 18.57 11.79 -6.14
N ALA A 93 17.40 12.37 -5.83
CA ALA A 93 16.53 13.00 -6.82
C ALA A 93 15.53 13.96 -6.16
N LYS A 94 14.81 14.75 -6.99
CA LYS A 94 13.69 15.57 -6.53
C LYS A 94 12.68 14.70 -5.79
N THR A 95 12.41 15.02 -4.54
CA THR A 95 11.55 14.22 -3.67
C THR A 95 10.22 14.93 -3.42
N TYR A 96 9.12 14.20 -3.64
CA TYR A 96 7.77 14.64 -3.39
C TYR A 96 7.23 13.93 -2.15
N LEU A 97 6.68 14.70 -1.22
CA LEU A 97 5.98 14.20 -0.04
C LEU A 97 4.50 14.52 -0.14
N SER A 98 3.69 13.51 -0.34
CA SER A 98 2.24 13.63 -0.39
C SER A 98 1.64 13.39 0.99
N ILE A 99 0.83 14.35 1.45
CA ILE A 99 0.15 14.30 2.75
C ILE A 99 -1.35 14.47 2.56
N SER A 100 -2.14 14.04 3.55
CA SER A 100 -3.56 14.36 3.58
C SER A 100 -3.78 15.78 4.15
N VAL A 101 -4.76 16.50 3.62
CA VAL A 101 -5.22 17.80 4.19
C VAL A 101 -5.65 17.68 5.66
N LYS A 102 -5.93 16.47 6.13
CA LYS A 102 -6.34 16.19 7.52
C LYS A 102 -5.15 16.06 8.47
N GLN A 103 -3.96 15.77 7.95
CA GLN A 103 -2.74 15.60 8.75
C GLN A 103 -2.19 16.96 9.19
N LYS A 104 -1.72 17.01 10.45
CA LYS A 104 -1.29 18.26 11.10
C LYS A 104 0.10 18.16 11.72
N ALA A 105 0.72 16.99 11.74
CA ALA A 105 2.05 16.81 12.31
C ALA A 105 3.07 17.72 11.62
N ALA A 106 3.82 18.49 12.41
CA ALA A 106 4.83 19.42 11.88
C ALA A 106 5.90 18.71 11.04
N ALA A 107 6.25 17.48 11.40
CA ALA A 107 7.19 16.65 10.64
C ALA A 107 6.72 16.30 9.21
N LEU A 108 5.41 16.40 8.94
CA LEU A 108 4.82 16.22 7.61
C LEU A 108 4.59 17.56 6.92
N THR A 109 3.93 18.50 7.61
CA THR A 109 3.52 19.78 7.02
C THR A 109 4.65 20.79 6.85
N GLN A 110 5.78 20.57 7.55
CA GLN A 110 6.96 21.44 7.53
C GLN A 110 8.25 20.66 7.21
N ALA A 111 8.14 19.49 6.58
CA ALA A 111 9.30 18.71 6.14
C ALA A 111 10.18 19.51 5.20
N LYS A 112 11.51 19.38 5.36
CA LYS A 112 12.48 20.16 4.59
C LYS A 112 13.02 19.35 3.42
N ASN A 113 13.57 20.08 2.43
CA ASN A 113 14.24 19.53 1.26
C ASN A 113 13.35 18.66 0.35
N VAL A 114 12.02 18.74 0.50
CA VAL A 114 11.04 18.01 -0.29
C VAL A 114 9.93 18.94 -0.78
N THR A 115 9.26 18.56 -1.85
CA THR A 115 8.05 19.24 -2.32
C THR A 115 6.84 18.61 -1.64
N ILE A 116 6.20 19.35 -0.74
CA ILE A 116 5.02 18.87 -0.02
C ILE A 116 3.77 19.21 -0.83
N THR A 117 2.89 18.22 -1.02
CA THR A 117 1.58 18.41 -1.63
C THR A 117 0.50 17.76 -0.76
N ALA A 118 -0.57 18.51 -0.48
CA ALA A 118 -1.69 18.01 0.28
C ALA A 118 -2.79 17.51 -0.67
N PHE A 119 -3.27 16.30 -0.40
CA PHE A 119 -4.36 15.65 -1.14
C PHE A 119 -5.60 15.54 -0.27
N ASP A 120 -6.77 15.66 -0.89
CA ASP A 120 -8.06 15.38 -0.29
C ASP A 120 -8.86 14.46 -1.20
N GLY A 121 -9.52 13.49 -0.60
CA GLY A 121 -10.36 12.54 -1.33
C GLY A 121 -10.55 11.21 -0.60
N PRO A 122 -11.50 10.41 -1.08
CA PRO A 122 -11.67 9.03 -0.64
C PRO A 122 -10.56 8.15 -1.22
N ASN A 123 -10.58 6.85 -0.92
CA ASN A 123 -9.76 5.87 -1.63
C ASN A 123 -10.06 5.97 -3.15
N PRO A 124 -9.03 6.02 -4.04
CA PRO A 124 -7.61 5.74 -3.81
C PRO A 124 -6.68 6.98 -3.72
N ALA A 125 -7.13 8.11 -3.17
CA ALA A 125 -6.30 9.33 -3.07
C ALA A 125 -4.94 9.09 -2.36
N GLY A 126 -4.87 8.08 -1.48
CA GLY A 126 -3.65 7.66 -0.79
C GLY A 126 -2.70 6.81 -1.63
N ASN A 127 -3.14 6.28 -2.76
CA ASN A 127 -2.27 5.47 -3.62
C ASN A 127 -1.23 6.35 -4.31
N VAL A 128 0.02 5.90 -4.26
CA VAL A 128 1.14 6.68 -4.83
C VAL A 128 1.00 6.88 -6.33
N GLY A 129 0.38 5.95 -7.06
CA GLY A 129 0.10 6.07 -8.49
C GLY A 129 -0.79 7.26 -8.83
N VAL A 130 -1.87 7.46 -8.07
CA VAL A 130 -2.75 8.62 -8.20
C VAL A 130 -1.97 9.92 -7.97
N GLN A 131 -1.09 9.94 -6.97
CA GLN A 131 -0.29 11.11 -6.66
C GLN A 131 0.74 11.43 -7.75
N ILE A 132 1.40 10.39 -8.30
CA ILE A 132 2.33 10.53 -9.43
C ILE A 132 1.61 11.13 -10.64
N ASN A 133 0.45 10.57 -11.02
CA ASN A 133 -0.34 11.06 -12.14
C ASN A 133 -0.67 12.56 -12.03
N HIS A 134 -1.00 13.02 -10.83
CA HIS A 134 -1.36 14.43 -10.61
C HIS A 134 -0.17 15.38 -10.48
N LEU A 135 1.01 14.89 -10.07
CA LEU A 135 2.17 15.73 -9.77
C LEU A 135 3.20 15.74 -10.90
N ASP A 136 3.54 14.58 -11.40
CA ASP A 136 4.60 14.42 -12.40
C ASP A 136 4.45 13.03 -13.10
N PRO A 137 3.51 12.93 -14.07
CA PRO A 137 3.18 11.69 -14.75
C PRO A 137 4.38 11.02 -15.41
N VAL A 138 4.33 9.70 -15.56
CA VAL A 138 5.41 8.88 -16.12
C VAL A 138 5.16 8.57 -17.59
N SER A 139 6.02 9.08 -18.46
CA SER A 139 6.00 8.81 -19.89
C SER A 139 6.96 7.67 -20.27
N LYS A 140 6.83 7.19 -21.51
CA LYS A 140 7.75 6.17 -22.08
C LYS A 140 9.21 6.63 -21.96
N GLY A 141 10.05 5.78 -21.37
CA GLY A 141 11.47 6.04 -21.16
C GLY A 141 11.81 6.83 -19.89
N GLU A 142 10.81 7.28 -19.14
CA GLU A 142 11.00 7.88 -17.83
C GLU A 142 10.88 6.82 -16.72
N THR A 143 11.55 7.09 -15.62
CA THR A 143 11.49 6.25 -14.41
C THR A 143 11.28 7.14 -13.20
N VAL A 144 10.37 6.76 -12.32
CA VAL A 144 10.20 7.37 -11.00
C VAL A 144 10.38 6.32 -9.93
N TRP A 145 10.81 6.76 -8.75
CA TRP A 145 10.90 5.87 -7.59
C TRP A 145 9.80 6.16 -6.59
N THR A 146 9.38 5.12 -5.89
CA THR A 146 8.40 5.20 -4.81
C THR A 146 8.95 4.53 -3.57
N ILE A 147 8.61 5.02 -2.41
CA ILE A 147 9.03 4.44 -1.13
C ILE A 147 7.96 4.64 -0.06
N ASP A 148 7.72 3.60 0.72
CA ASP A 148 6.86 3.60 1.89
C ASP A 148 7.39 4.58 2.96
N PRO A 149 6.55 5.41 3.60
CA PRO A 149 7.00 6.40 4.57
C PRO A 149 7.66 5.79 5.81
N GLN A 150 7.31 4.57 6.22
CA GLN A 150 8.03 3.89 7.30
C GLN A 150 9.41 3.38 6.84
N ALA A 151 9.58 3.05 5.56
CA ALA A 151 10.90 2.73 5.02
C ALA A 151 11.82 3.97 4.97
N VAL A 152 11.27 5.18 4.80
CA VAL A 152 12.03 6.43 4.98
C VAL A 152 12.56 6.55 6.40
N ILE A 153 11.79 6.14 7.42
CA ILE A 153 12.28 6.08 8.82
C ILE A 153 13.46 5.11 8.96
N PHE A 154 13.42 3.93 8.28
CA PHE A 154 14.55 2.98 8.31
C PHE A 154 15.84 3.61 7.77
N ILE A 155 15.73 4.36 6.66
CA ILE A 155 16.86 5.11 6.08
C ILE A 155 17.40 6.11 7.11
N GLY A 156 16.54 6.88 7.74
CA GLY A 156 16.98 7.86 8.75
C GLY A 156 17.64 7.21 9.96
N ARG A 157 17.11 6.08 10.44
CA ARG A 157 17.72 5.32 11.55
C ARG A 157 19.14 4.86 11.19
N LEU A 158 19.36 4.36 9.95
CA LEU A 158 20.70 3.98 9.50
C LEU A 158 21.70 5.14 9.65
N PHE A 159 21.39 6.31 9.13
CA PHE A 159 22.31 7.45 9.16
C PHE A 159 22.49 8.02 10.58
N ASN A 160 21.42 8.07 11.37
CA ASN A 160 21.45 8.64 12.73
C ASN A 160 22.09 7.70 13.77
N THR A 161 21.91 6.39 13.62
CA THR A 161 22.39 5.41 14.61
C THR A 161 23.58 4.59 14.13
N GLY A 162 23.78 4.47 12.82
CA GLY A 162 24.78 3.59 12.20
C GLY A 162 24.35 2.13 12.13
N ARG A 163 23.08 1.83 12.41
CA ARG A 163 22.52 0.47 12.41
C ARG A 163 21.23 0.41 11.63
N VAL A 164 21.00 -0.72 10.99
CA VAL A 164 19.70 -1.02 10.35
C VAL A 164 18.71 -1.47 11.42
N ASN A 165 17.52 -0.89 11.42
CA ASN A 165 16.42 -1.31 12.27
C ASN A 165 15.13 -1.35 11.47
N PHE A 166 14.66 -2.55 11.16
CA PHE A 166 13.46 -2.83 10.36
C PHE A 166 12.17 -2.87 11.19
N THR A 167 12.18 -2.37 12.42
CA THR A 167 10.96 -2.30 13.22
C THR A 167 10.01 -1.27 12.64
N ARG A 168 8.79 -1.71 12.32
CA ARG A 168 7.70 -0.84 11.85
C ARG A 168 6.48 -0.92 12.76
N THR A 169 5.67 0.12 12.71
CA THR A 169 4.36 0.16 13.36
C THR A 169 3.34 -0.48 12.42
N VAL A 170 2.68 -1.51 12.89
CA VAL A 170 1.69 -2.29 12.12
C VAL A 170 0.34 -2.20 12.80
N ALA A 171 -0.71 -1.90 12.04
CA ALA A 171 -2.09 -1.95 12.51
C ALA A 171 -2.63 -3.38 12.36
N VAL A 172 -3.13 -3.94 13.44
CA VAL A 172 -3.87 -5.23 13.45
C VAL A 172 -5.35 -4.91 13.43
N THR A 173 -6.03 -5.23 12.35
CA THR A 173 -7.39 -4.77 12.02
C THR A 173 -8.25 -5.88 11.41
N GLY A 174 -9.50 -5.58 11.16
CA GLY A 174 -10.46 -6.49 10.52
C GLY A 174 -11.63 -6.80 11.44
N SER A 175 -12.74 -7.26 10.87
CA SER A 175 -13.98 -7.55 11.59
C SER A 175 -13.83 -8.71 12.59
N GLU A 176 -12.84 -9.56 12.38
CA GLU A 176 -12.61 -10.76 13.18
C GLU A 176 -11.47 -10.61 14.19
N VAL A 177 -10.91 -9.40 14.31
CA VAL A 177 -9.93 -9.07 15.34
C VAL A 177 -10.65 -8.59 16.60
N LEU A 178 -10.43 -9.29 17.72
CA LEU A 178 -11.10 -9.00 19.00
C LEU A 178 -10.67 -7.67 19.62
N LYS A 179 -9.40 -7.33 19.50
CA LYS A 179 -8.79 -6.12 20.05
C LYS A 179 -7.91 -5.47 18.99
N PRO A 180 -8.49 -4.65 18.07
CA PRO A 180 -7.70 -3.90 17.11
C PRO A 180 -6.69 -2.99 17.80
N ALA A 181 -5.44 -3.03 17.36
CA ALA A 181 -4.36 -2.27 17.99
C ALA A 181 -3.17 -2.06 17.04
N TYR A 182 -2.34 -1.08 17.37
CA TYR A 182 -1.02 -0.95 16.78
C TYR A 182 0.00 -1.79 17.54
N CYS A 183 0.87 -2.47 16.82
CA CYS A 183 2.01 -3.18 17.39
C CYS A 183 3.29 -2.82 16.64
N LYS A 184 4.43 -2.95 17.30
CA LYS A 184 5.75 -2.82 16.67
C LYS A 184 6.25 -4.20 16.31
N LEU A 185 6.44 -4.45 15.01
CA LEU A 185 6.94 -5.70 14.46
C LEU A 185 8.15 -5.44 13.58
N GLN A 186 9.05 -6.38 13.53
CA GLN A 186 10.08 -6.38 12.50
C GLN A 186 9.50 -6.81 11.15
N VAL A 187 10.05 -6.29 10.08
CA VAL A 187 9.78 -6.80 8.72
C VAL A 187 10.07 -8.30 8.69
N GLY A 188 9.14 -9.08 8.17
CA GLY A 188 9.26 -10.54 8.16
C GLY A 188 8.97 -11.23 9.50
N ALA A 189 8.42 -10.53 10.50
CA ALA A 189 8.05 -11.13 11.79
C ALA A 189 7.01 -12.26 11.63
N LEU A 190 7.15 -13.30 12.42
CA LEU A 190 6.18 -14.40 12.53
C LEU A 190 4.88 -13.88 13.15
N LEU A 191 3.74 -14.19 12.52
CA LEU A 191 2.43 -13.64 12.88
C LEU A 191 1.69 -14.42 13.96
N THR A 192 2.14 -15.64 14.29
CA THR A 192 1.48 -16.53 15.26
C THR A 192 1.14 -15.81 16.56
N ASN A 193 2.09 -15.11 17.14
CA ASN A 193 1.91 -14.42 18.43
C ASN A 193 1.01 -13.18 18.32
N VAL A 194 0.89 -12.60 17.14
CA VAL A 194 0.04 -11.42 16.90
C VAL A 194 -1.43 -11.81 16.88
N PHE A 195 -1.74 -12.97 16.30
CA PHE A 195 -3.11 -13.47 16.20
C PHE A 195 -3.55 -14.32 17.39
N ALA A 196 -2.62 -14.88 18.17
CA ALA A 196 -2.92 -15.75 19.29
C ALA A 196 -3.85 -15.09 20.32
N GLY A 197 -5.07 -15.65 20.48
CA GLY A 197 -6.08 -15.13 21.42
C GLY A 197 -6.65 -13.75 21.06
N ASN A 198 -6.38 -13.24 19.86
CA ASN A 198 -6.86 -11.94 19.40
C ASN A 198 -7.77 -12.01 18.15
N VAL A 199 -8.16 -13.19 17.75
CA VAL A 199 -9.09 -13.41 16.62
C VAL A 199 -10.25 -14.30 17.06
N THR A 200 -11.39 -14.20 16.37
CA THR A 200 -12.53 -15.10 16.59
C THR A 200 -12.16 -16.53 16.20
N THR A 201 -12.84 -17.51 16.79
CA THR A 201 -12.54 -18.95 16.58
C THR A 201 -13.75 -19.77 16.16
N ASP A 202 -14.87 -19.12 15.88
CA ASP A 202 -16.17 -19.73 15.58
C ASP A 202 -16.43 -19.91 14.07
N LYS A 203 -15.49 -19.48 13.23
CA LYS A 203 -15.60 -19.54 11.75
C LYS A 203 -14.23 -19.60 11.09
N ASP A 204 -14.23 -19.92 9.81
CA ASP A 204 -13.03 -19.89 8.99
C ASP A 204 -12.63 -18.43 8.67
N LEU A 205 -11.34 -18.14 8.82
CA LEU A 205 -10.79 -16.81 8.74
C LEU A 205 -9.78 -16.68 7.61
N ARG A 206 -9.85 -15.54 6.90
CA ARG A 206 -8.81 -15.10 5.98
C ARG A 206 -7.89 -14.13 6.68
N TYR A 207 -6.62 -14.50 6.77
CA TYR A 207 -5.54 -13.66 7.28
C TYR A 207 -4.85 -12.97 6.11
N ILE A 208 -4.71 -11.66 6.19
CA ILE A 208 -4.14 -10.84 5.12
C ILE A 208 -2.98 -10.02 5.68
N SER A 209 -1.81 -10.13 5.07
CA SER A 209 -0.73 -9.18 5.24
C SER A 209 -0.97 -8.03 4.28
N GLY A 210 -1.25 -6.84 4.79
CA GLY A 210 -1.74 -5.68 4.06
C GLY A 210 -3.24 -5.42 4.25
N ASN A 211 -3.80 -4.59 3.39
CA ASN A 211 -5.24 -4.26 3.35
C ASN A 211 -6.04 -5.29 2.53
N VAL A 212 -7.36 -5.16 2.53
CA VAL A 212 -8.27 -6.09 1.84
C VAL A 212 -8.28 -5.93 0.31
N LEU A 213 -7.72 -4.86 -0.24
CA LEU A 213 -7.75 -4.56 -1.68
C LEU A 213 -6.48 -5.04 -2.39
N SER A 214 -5.30 -4.81 -1.79
CA SER A 214 -4.00 -5.11 -2.41
C SER A 214 -3.09 -5.98 -1.54
N GLY A 215 -3.58 -6.43 -0.38
CA GLY A 215 -2.83 -7.28 0.54
C GLY A 215 -2.73 -8.72 0.05
N LYS A 216 -1.84 -9.47 0.68
CA LYS A 216 -1.60 -10.88 0.35
C LYS A 216 -2.15 -11.80 1.44
N GLN A 217 -2.91 -12.81 1.05
CA GLN A 217 -3.34 -13.86 1.97
C GLN A 217 -2.12 -14.58 2.56
N VAL A 218 -2.15 -14.80 3.85
CA VAL A 218 -1.09 -15.48 4.60
C VAL A 218 -1.70 -16.54 5.53
N SER A 219 -0.90 -17.52 5.92
CA SER A 219 -1.28 -18.44 7.00
C SER A 219 -1.26 -17.69 8.35
N PRO A 220 -2.05 -18.12 9.36
CA PRO A 220 -1.92 -17.59 10.73
C PRO A 220 -0.52 -17.76 11.31
N ASN A 221 0.24 -18.73 10.81
CA ASN A 221 1.66 -18.95 11.13
C ASN A 221 2.59 -18.40 10.06
N GLY A 222 2.11 -17.47 9.23
CA GLY A 222 2.88 -16.81 8.18
C GLY A 222 3.72 -15.66 8.71
N PHE A 223 4.22 -14.86 7.79
CA PHE A 223 5.15 -13.77 8.08
C PHE A 223 4.60 -12.45 7.55
N LEU A 224 4.96 -11.36 8.24
CA LEU A 224 4.64 -10.00 7.79
C LEU A 224 5.38 -9.69 6.48
N GLY A 225 4.65 -9.28 5.47
CA GLY A 225 5.22 -8.83 4.19
C GLY A 225 6.11 -7.59 4.35
N ALA A 226 7.18 -7.52 3.56
CA ALA A 226 8.19 -6.47 3.66
C ALA A 226 7.65 -5.05 3.49
N PHE A 227 6.61 -4.89 2.68
CA PHE A 227 6.02 -3.58 2.36
C PHE A 227 4.70 -3.29 3.10
N HIS A 228 4.27 -4.18 4.01
CA HIS A 228 2.97 -4.07 4.65
C HIS A 228 3.07 -3.46 6.05
N SER A 229 2.21 -2.49 6.32
CA SER A 229 2.05 -1.82 7.62
C SER A 229 0.70 -2.14 8.28
N GLN A 230 -0.03 -3.11 7.73
CA GLN A 230 -1.35 -3.54 8.19
C GLN A 230 -1.45 -5.06 8.14
N LEU A 231 -2.18 -5.61 9.09
CA LEU A 231 -2.64 -6.99 9.12
C LEU A 231 -4.15 -6.96 9.24
N THR A 232 -4.85 -7.67 8.37
CA THR A 232 -6.32 -7.66 8.32
C THR A 232 -6.84 -9.07 8.44
N VAL A 233 -7.86 -9.28 9.30
CA VAL A 233 -8.54 -10.57 9.45
C VAL A 233 -10.02 -10.40 9.19
N ILE A 234 -10.53 -11.14 8.22
CA ILE A 234 -11.95 -11.15 7.82
C ILE A 234 -12.47 -12.59 7.74
N PRO A 235 -13.80 -12.80 7.71
CA PRO A 235 -14.34 -14.14 7.46
C PRO A 235 -13.94 -14.65 6.07
N GLU A 236 -13.57 -15.93 5.96
CA GLU A 236 -13.39 -16.61 4.67
C GLU A 236 -14.74 -16.73 3.95
N GLY A 237 -15.76 -17.17 4.66
CA GLY A 237 -17.13 -17.26 4.18
C GLY A 237 -17.49 -18.58 3.48
N ASP A 238 -16.60 -19.56 3.45
CA ASP A 238 -16.83 -20.87 2.81
C ASP A 238 -17.89 -21.71 3.55
N ASP A 239 -18.15 -21.40 4.81
CA ASP A 239 -19.16 -22.02 5.66
C ASP A 239 -20.60 -21.55 5.37
N VAL A 240 -20.77 -20.49 4.57
CA VAL A 240 -22.08 -19.90 4.28
C VAL A 240 -22.72 -20.51 3.05
N HIS A 241 -23.64 -21.46 3.27
CA HIS A 241 -24.46 -22.08 2.23
C HIS A 241 -25.85 -21.44 2.18
N GLU A 242 -26.19 -20.81 1.07
CA GLU A 242 -27.48 -20.17 0.89
C GLU A 242 -28.29 -20.83 -0.23
N MET A 243 -29.44 -21.37 0.13
CA MET A 243 -30.42 -21.82 -0.86
C MET A 243 -31.22 -20.59 -1.34
N PHE A 244 -31.34 -20.42 -2.66
CA PHE A 244 -32.02 -19.26 -3.29
C PHE A 244 -31.43 -17.87 -2.93
N GLY A 245 -30.15 -17.82 -2.60
CA GLY A 245 -29.48 -16.56 -2.21
C GLY A 245 -29.58 -15.41 -3.24
N TRP A 246 -29.76 -15.73 -4.53
CA TRP A 246 -29.94 -14.78 -5.64
C TRP A 246 -31.30 -14.03 -5.60
N ILE A 247 -32.31 -14.53 -4.89
CA ILE A 247 -33.66 -13.93 -4.73
C ILE A 247 -33.78 -13.13 -3.41
N MET A 248 -32.83 -13.31 -2.51
CA MET A 248 -32.90 -12.70 -1.18
C MET A 248 -32.71 -11.17 -1.25
N PRO A 249 -33.48 -10.38 -0.50
CA PRO A 249 -33.40 -8.91 -0.51
C PRO A 249 -32.11 -8.36 0.10
N ARG A 250 -31.42 -9.13 0.91
CA ARG A 250 -30.07 -8.90 1.47
C ARG A 250 -29.86 -7.48 2.03
N PHE A 251 -30.70 -7.08 2.97
CA PHE A 251 -30.59 -5.78 3.65
C PHE A 251 -29.29 -5.60 4.46
N ASN A 252 -28.57 -6.68 4.72
CA ASN A 252 -27.35 -6.71 5.52
C ASN A 252 -26.07 -6.92 4.69
N GLN A 253 -26.17 -6.89 3.37
CA GLN A 253 -25.00 -7.07 2.51
C GLN A 253 -24.71 -5.80 1.71
N PHE A 254 -23.44 -5.44 1.64
CA PHE A 254 -22.99 -4.33 0.81
C PHE A 254 -23.26 -4.61 -0.67
N SER A 255 -23.66 -3.59 -1.42
CA SER A 255 -23.87 -3.67 -2.85
C SER A 255 -23.46 -2.38 -3.53
N ALA A 256 -22.34 -2.38 -4.23
CA ALA A 256 -21.86 -1.23 -5.00
C ALA A 256 -22.87 -0.83 -6.10
N ASN A 257 -23.48 -1.81 -6.77
CA ASN A 257 -24.37 -1.61 -7.92
C ASN A 257 -25.87 -1.60 -7.54
N HIS A 258 -26.17 -1.44 -6.24
CA HIS A 258 -27.54 -1.47 -5.73
C HIS A 258 -28.34 -2.74 -6.12
N SER A 259 -27.65 -3.86 -6.29
CA SER A 259 -28.27 -5.16 -6.61
C SER A 259 -29.07 -5.74 -5.41
N TYR A 260 -28.78 -5.28 -4.21
CA TYR A 260 -29.48 -5.64 -2.98
C TYR A 260 -30.15 -4.41 -2.40
N PHE A 261 -31.20 -4.61 -1.60
CA PHE A 261 -31.98 -3.51 -1.00
C PHE A 261 -31.29 -2.85 0.20
N SER A 262 -30.04 -3.21 0.51
CA SER A 262 -29.27 -2.59 1.59
C SER A 262 -29.09 -1.07 1.43
N TRP A 263 -29.08 -0.56 0.21
CA TRP A 263 -29.00 0.88 -0.06
C TRP A 263 -30.18 1.69 0.50
N LEU A 264 -31.34 1.04 0.75
CA LEU A 264 -32.49 1.67 1.41
C LEU A 264 -32.30 1.89 2.92
N MET A 265 -31.29 1.21 3.51
CA MET A 265 -31.07 1.25 4.97
C MET A 265 -30.23 2.43 5.45
N GLY A 266 -29.88 3.36 4.56
CA GLY A 266 -29.04 4.52 4.88
C GLY A 266 -27.57 4.15 5.11
N LYS A 267 -26.85 4.97 5.89
CA LYS A 267 -25.44 4.69 6.23
C LYS A 267 -25.38 3.55 7.24
N LYS A 268 -24.71 2.48 6.85
CA LYS A 268 -24.54 1.27 7.65
C LYS A 268 -23.12 0.72 7.47
N GLU A 269 -22.58 0.16 8.54
CA GLU A 269 -21.35 -0.61 8.48
C GLU A 269 -21.66 -2.05 8.08
N TYR A 270 -20.80 -2.63 7.25
CA TYR A 270 -20.94 -3.98 6.74
C TYR A 270 -19.70 -4.79 7.09
N THR A 271 -19.90 -6.00 7.58
CA THR A 271 -18.84 -7.01 7.64
C THR A 271 -18.81 -7.73 6.31
N LEU A 272 -17.72 -7.56 5.57
CA LEU A 272 -17.50 -8.24 4.30
C LEU A 272 -16.70 -9.51 4.53
N ASP A 273 -17.06 -10.57 3.80
CA ASP A 273 -16.29 -11.82 3.71
C ASP A 273 -15.47 -11.87 2.41
N ALA A 274 -14.61 -12.87 2.29
CA ALA A 274 -13.71 -13.02 1.16
C ALA A 274 -14.34 -13.63 -0.09
N ARG A 275 -15.65 -13.94 -0.09
CA ARG A 275 -16.32 -14.58 -1.22
C ARG A 275 -16.54 -13.64 -2.39
N ILE A 276 -16.33 -14.14 -3.59
CA ILE A 276 -16.85 -13.53 -4.81
C ILE A 276 -18.37 -13.71 -4.85
N LYS A 277 -19.12 -12.59 -4.81
CA LYS A 277 -20.60 -12.62 -4.84
C LYS A 277 -21.11 -12.45 -6.26
N GLY A 278 -21.11 -13.52 -7.00
CA GLY A 278 -21.53 -13.60 -8.41
C GLY A 278 -20.64 -14.55 -9.20
N GLY A 279 -21.01 -14.77 -10.48
CA GLY A 279 -20.19 -15.55 -11.40
C GLY A 279 -19.22 -14.67 -12.15
N GLU A 280 -18.04 -15.17 -12.42
CA GLU A 280 -17.06 -14.56 -13.31
C GLU A 280 -17.65 -14.47 -14.74
N ARG A 281 -17.38 -13.36 -15.42
CA ARG A 281 -17.88 -13.09 -16.77
C ARG A 281 -16.80 -12.39 -17.57
N HIS A 282 -16.95 -12.42 -18.88
CA HIS A 282 -16.10 -11.62 -19.75
C HIS A 282 -16.27 -10.12 -19.44
N MET A 283 -15.17 -9.39 -19.48
CA MET A 283 -15.16 -7.94 -19.25
C MET A 283 -16.06 -7.21 -20.24
N ILE A 284 -16.98 -6.41 -19.73
CA ILE A 284 -17.80 -5.48 -20.50
C ILE A 284 -17.39 -4.04 -20.20
N MET A 285 -17.59 -3.15 -21.17
CA MET A 285 -17.36 -1.71 -21.00
C MET A 285 -18.55 -1.12 -20.24
N SER A 286 -18.44 -1.03 -18.93
CA SER A 286 -19.54 -0.60 -18.06
C SER A 286 -19.44 0.86 -17.61
N GLY A 287 -18.26 1.48 -17.76
CA GLY A 287 -17.95 2.80 -17.21
C GLY A 287 -17.90 2.84 -15.69
N GLU A 288 -17.80 1.68 -15.04
CA GLU A 288 -17.72 1.61 -13.57
C GLU A 288 -16.31 1.90 -13.07
N TYR A 289 -15.29 1.53 -13.83
CA TYR A 289 -13.90 1.76 -13.43
C TYR A 289 -13.55 3.25 -13.43
N ASP A 290 -14.06 4.02 -14.40
CA ASP A 290 -13.82 5.46 -14.46
C ASP A 290 -14.31 6.22 -13.21
N LYS A 291 -15.27 5.65 -12.48
CA LYS A 291 -15.82 6.26 -11.26
C LYS A 291 -14.88 6.13 -10.05
N VAL A 292 -13.96 5.17 -10.09
CA VAL A 292 -13.07 4.82 -8.98
C VAL A 292 -11.59 4.95 -9.32
N PHE A 293 -11.27 5.37 -10.52
CA PHE A 293 -9.91 5.50 -11.05
C PHE A 293 -9.58 6.96 -11.35
N PRO A 294 -9.15 7.76 -10.36
CA PRO A 294 -8.96 9.21 -10.50
C PRO A 294 -7.59 9.55 -11.11
N MET A 295 -7.24 8.93 -12.22
CA MET A 295 -6.05 9.20 -13.02
C MET A 295 -6.47 9.58 -14.44
N ASP A 296 -5.67 10.35 -15.15
CA ASP A 296 -5.91 10.71 -16.55
C ASP A 296 -5.58 9.55 -17.50
N ILE A 297 -6.20 8.42 -17.24
CA ILE A 297 -6.04 7.15 -17.97
C ILE A 297 -7.43 6.56 -18.18
N MET A 298 -7.64 5.87 -19.29
CA MET A 298 -8.88 5.16 -19.59
C MET A 298 -8.77 3.69 -19.14
N PRO A 299 -9.15 3.33 -17.90
CA PRO A 299 -8.82 2.04 -17.31
C PRO A 299 -9.44 0.86 -18.04
N GLU A 300 -10.71 0.97 -18.50
CA GLU A 300 -11.37 -0.12 -19.22
C GLU A 300 -10.72 -0.39 -20.59
N TYR A 301 -10.28 0.66 -21.30
CA TYR A 301 -9.59 0.51 -22.58
C TYR A 301 -8.18 -0.08 -22.39
N LEU A 302 -7.47 0.38 -21.35
CA LEU A 302 -6.14 -0.12 -21.04
C LEU A 302 -6.18 -1.62 -20.69
N ILE A 303 -7.09 -2.05 -19.80
CA ILE A 303 -7.25 -3.46 -19.46
C ILE A 303 -7.61 -4.31 -20.70
N LYS A 304 -8.47 -3.81 -21.57
CA LYS A 304 -8.78 -4.52 -22.82
C LYS A 304 -7.57 -4.62 -23.76
N ALA A 305 -6.72 -3.60 -23.82
CA ALA A 305 -5.48 -3.67 -24.58
C ALA A 305 -4.51 -4.71 -23.98
N ILE A 306 -4.43 -4.80 -22.63
CA ILE A 306 -3.64 -5.80 -21.93
C ILE A 306 -4.15 -7.22 -22.24
N ILE A 307 -5.46 -7.46 -22.14
CA ILE A 307 -6.08 -8.75 -22.44
C ILE A 307 -5.83 -9.15 -23.91
N ALA A 308 -5.86 -8.19 -24.82
CA ALA A 308 -5.62 -8.42 -26.25
C ALA A 308 -4.14 -8.59 -26.62
N GLY A 309 -3.21 -8.26 -25.71
CA GLY A 309 -1.77 -8.24 -25.98
C GLY A 309 -1.34 -7.14 -26.96
N ASP A 310 -2.12 -6.06 -27.08
CA ASP A 310 -1.87 -4.95 -28.01
C ASP A 310 -0.93 -3.93 -27.36
N ILE A 311 0.37 -4.12 -27.55
CA ILE A 311 1.43 -3.31 -26.92
C ILE A 311 1.32 -1.84 -27.34
N ASP A 312 1.06 -1.56 -28.61
CA ASP A 312 0.98 -0.18 -29.11
C ASP A 312 -0.16 0.58 -28.42
N ARG A 313 -1.30 -0.09 -28.21
CA ARG A 313 -2.41 0.50 -27.46
C ARG A 313 -2.13 0.61 -25.97
N MET A 314 -1.48 -0.37 -25.36
CA MET A 314 -1.07 -0.26 -23.95
C MET A 314 -0.20 0.98 -23.74
N GLU A 315 0.81 1.20 -24.61
CA GLU A 315 1.67 2.37 -24.57
C GLU A 315 0.89 3.68 -24.75
N ALA A 316 -0.01 3.72 -25.74
CA ALA A 316 -0.83 4.90 -26.02
C ALA A 316 -1.82 5.23 -24.89
N LEU A 317 -2.20 4.23 -24.08
CA LEU A 317 -3.16 4.35 -22.97
C LEU A 317 -2.49 4.51 -21.60
N GLY A 318 -1.16 4.63 -21.53
CA GLY A 318 -0.45 4.97 -20.30
C GLY A 318 -0.04 3.77 -19.43
N ILE A 319 0.26 2.59 -20.02
CA ILE A 319 0.70 1.39 -19.27
C ILE A 319 1.92 1.64 -18.38
N TYR A 320 2.79 2.60 -18.73
CA TYR A 320 4.00 2.89 -17.96
C TYR A 320 3.74 3.58 -16.62
N GLU A 321 2.56 4.15 -16.45
CA GLU A 321 2.21 4.93 -15.27
C GLU A 321 1.53 4.11 -14.18
N VAL A 322 0.85 3.02 -14.56
CA VAL A 322 0.02 2.23 -13.67
C VAL A 322 0.79 1.08 -13.01
N ALA A 323 0.26 0.65 -11.86
CA ALA A 323 0.66 -0.58 -11.18
C ALA A 323 -0.60 -1.38 -10.79
N PRO A 324 -0.47 -2.68 -10.44
CA PRO A 324 -1.63 -3.50 -10.05
C PRO A 324 -2.47 -2.89 -8.91
N GLU A 325 -1.85 -2.23 -7.94
CA GLU A 325 -2.57 -1.59 -6.83
C GLU A 325 -3.57 -0.51 -7.27
N ASP A 326 -3.32 0.15 -8.41
CA ASP A 326 -4.17 1.21 -8.92
C ASP A 326 -5.51 0.65 -9.43
N PHE A 327 -5.56 -0.63 -9.81
CA PHE A 327 -6.76 -1.32 -10.27
C PHE A 327 -7.55 -2.05 -9.18
N ALA A 328 -7.07 -2.08 -7.94
CA ALA A 328 -7.72 -2.81 -6.85
C ALA A 328 -9.18 -2.38 -6.61
N LEU A 329 -9.49 -1.08 -6.73
CA LEU A 329 -10.89 -0.61 -6.67
C LEU A 329 -11.68 -0.96 -7.93
N CYS A 330 -11.05 -0.99 -9.11
CA CYS A 330 -11.69 -1.42 -10.34
C CYS A 330 -12.15 -2.87 -10.21
N GLU A 331 -11.32 -3.74 -9.66
CA GLU A 331 -11.67 -5.13 -9.35
C GLU A 331 -12.84 -5.21 -8.37
N PHE A 332 -12.80 -4.44 -7.28
CA PHE A 332 -13.87 -4.42 -6.28
C PHE A 332 -15.24 -4.02 -6.84
N VAL A 333 -15.30 -3.02 -7.73
CA VAL A 333 -16.57 -2.59 -8.36
C VAL A 333 -16.92 -3.39 -9.62
N CYS A 334 -16.05 -4.25 -10.10
CA CYS A 334 -16.23 -4.97 -11.36
C CYS A 334 -17.50 -5.82 -11.37
N SER A 335 -18.43 -5.47 -12.23
CA SER A 335 -19.67 -6.23 -12.43
C SER A 335 -19.43 -7.59 -13.10
N SER A 336 -18.33 -7.73 -13.84
CA SER A 336 -17.90 -8.98 -14.48
C SER A 336 -17.12 -9.91 -13.55
N LYS A 337 -16.76 -9.45 -12.34
CA LYS A 337 -15.99 -10.21 -11.35
C LYS A 337 -14.65 -10.72 -11.91
N MET A 338 -13.99 -9.88 -12.66
CA MET A 338 -12.64 -10.17 -13.16
C MET A 338 -11.62 -9.93 -12.06
N GLU A 339 -10.60 -10.75 -12.01
CA GLU A 339 -9.35 -10.51 -11.31
C GLU A 339 -8.43 -9.69 -12.26
N LEU A 340 -8.00 -8.50 -11.84
CA LEU A 340 -7.35 -7.49 -12.68
C LEU A 340 -5.86 -7.33 -12.36
#